data_c15c674d5b0e430a0bf9aa420d7cd511
#
_entry.id   c15c674d5b0e430a0bf9aa420d7cd511
#
_cell.length_a   1.000
_cell.length_b   1.000
_cell.length_c   1.000
_cell.angle_alpha   90.00
_cell.angle_beta   90.00
_cell.angle_gamma   90.00
#
_symmetry.space_group_name_H-M   'P 1'
#
loop_
_entity.id
_entity.type
_entity.pdbx_description
1 polymer ?
#
loop_
_entity_poly.entity_id
_entity_poly.type
_entity_poly.pdbx_seq_one_letter_code
_entity_poly.pdbx_strand_id
1 'polypeptide(L)'
;MTEINFDRISRKIKEIRLQKGLTQEYIANQANVNTSHISNIENGRVKISLSTLILVCNALEVTLDYILSDEYAHPQNSIERTILQELRKCELDTQKRILDIIHILQ
;
A
#
# COMPACT_ATOMS: atom_id res chain seq x y z
N MET A 1 -9.08 12.49 -16.66
CA MET A 1 -7.92 12.58 -15.76
C MET A 1 -8.33 12.10 -14.37
N THR A 2 -7.51 11.29 -13.76
CA THR A 2 -7.84 10.70 -12.47
C THR A 2 -7.20 11.52 -11.35
N GLU A 3 -8.00 11.97 -10.42
CA GLU A 3 -7.49 12.63 -9.23
C GLU A 3 -7.07 11.60 -8.19
N ILE A 4 -6.10 11.96 -7.34
CA ILE A 4 -5.68 11.13 -6.23
C ILE A 4 -6.83 11.05 -5.22
N ASN A 5 -7.19 9.83 -4.84
CA ASN A 5 -8.25 9.60 -3.85
C ASN A 5 -7.62 9.47 -2.47
N PHE A 6 -7.55 10.58 -1.74
CA PHE A 6 -6.98 10.59 -0.40
C PHE A 6 -7.80 9.77 0.61
N ASP A 7 -9.10 9.64 0.40
CA ASP A 7 -9.94 8.80 1.27
C ASP A 7 -9.56 7.32 1.15
N ARG A 8 -9.25 6.87 -0.07
CA ARG A 8 -8.80 5.50 -0.31
C ARG A 8 -7.43 5.25 0.33
N ILE A 9 -6.52 6.21 0.20
CA ILE A 9 -5.21 6.15 0.85
C ILE A 9 -5.36 6.08 2.37
N SER A 10 -6.21 6.93 2.93
CA SER A 10 -6.48 6.99 4.37
C SER A 10 -7.03 5.66 4.90
N ARG A 11 -8.00 5.08 4.18
CA ARG A 11 -8.57 3.79 4.57
C ARG A 11 -7.53 2.67 4.50
N LYS A 12 -6.70 2.69 3.49
CA LYS A 12 -5.65 1.68 3.32
C LYS A 12 -4.64 1.73 4.46
N ILE A 13 -4.25 2.92 4.86
CA ILE A 13 -3.36 3.12 6.02
C ILE A 13 -4.00 2.53 7.28
N LYS A 14 -5.25 2.86 7.53
CA LYS A 14 -5.98 2.36 8.70
C LYS A 14 -6.11 0.84 8.69
N GLU A 15 -6.48 0.27 7.54
CA GLU A 15 -6.63 -1.18 7.40
C GLU A 15 -5.33 -1.92 7.68
N ILE A 16 -4.22 -1.45 7.10
CA ILE A 16 -2.91 -2.07 7.31
C ILE A 16 -2.53 -1.99 8.79
N ARG A 17 -2.73 -0.82 9.41
CA ARG A 17 -2.42 -0.62 10.82
C ARG A 17 -3.19 -1.63 11.68
N LEU A 18 -4.49 -1.77 11.45
CA LEU A 18 -5.33 -2.69 12.20
C LEU A 18 -4.95 -4.15 11.96
N GLN A 19 -4.64 -4.52 10.72
CA GLN A 19 -4.19 -5.86 10.39
C GLN A 19 -2.90 -6.24 11.12
N LYS A 20 -2.03 -5.27 11.33
CA LYS A 20 -0.75 -5.48 12.03
C LYS A 20 -0.89 -5.35 13.55
N GLY A 21 -2.07 -5.03 14.04
CA GLY A 21 -2.31 -4.87 15.48
C GLY A 21 -1.63 -3.66 16.09
N LEU A 22 -1.37 -2.63 15.27
CA LEU A 22 -0.67 -1.42 15.72
C LEU A 22 -1.67 -0.33 16.12
N THR A 23 -1.26 0.50 17.08
CA THR A 23 -2.06 1.64 17.53
C THR A 23 -1.75 2.89 16.73
N GLN A 24 -2.67 3.85 16.74
CA GLN A 24 -2.40 5.17 16.17
C GLN A 24 -1.23 5.85 16.89
N GLU A 25 -1.16 5.67 18.20
CA GLU A 25 -0.07 6.24 19.01
C GLU A 25 1.29 5.69 18.57
N TYR A 26 1.37 4.39 18.33
CA TYR A 26 2.61 3.77 17.84
C TYR A 26 3.03 4.40 16.50
N ILE A 27 2.11 4.50 15.56
CA ILE A 27 2.39 5.10 14.25
C ILE A 27 2.82 6.56 14.41
N ALA A 28 2.11 7.32 15.23
CA ALA A 28 2.42 8.72 15.48
C ALA A 28 3.83 8.91 16.06
N ASN A 29 4.20 8.08 17.03
CA ASN A 29 5.53 8.11 17.63
C ASN A 29 6.62 7.79 16.61
N GLN A 30 6.41 6.78 15.78
CA GLN A 30 7.36 6.40 14.74
C GLN A 30 7.48 7.47 13.65
N ALA A 31 6.39 8.12 13.30
CA ALA A 31 6.36 9.17 12.28
C ALA A 31 6.68 10.56 12.83
N ASN A 32 6.90 10.67 14.14
CA ASN A 32 7.20 11.93 14.82
C ASN A 32 6.12 13.00 14.60
N VAL A 33 4.86 12.59 14.71
CA VAL A 33 3.71 13.47 14.63
C VAL A 33 2.78 13.20 15.82
N ASN A 34 1.81 14.06 16.02
CA ASN A 34 0.82 13.87 17.08
C ASN A 34 -0.16 12.75 16.71
N THR A 35 -0.63 12.00 17.72
CA THR A 35 -1.62 10.95 17.52
C THR A 35 -2.90 11.53 16.89
N SER A 36 -3.31 12.72 17.27
CA SER A 36 -4.46 13.39 16.68
C SER A 36 -4.28 13.62 15.17
N HIS A 37 -3.05 13.86 14.72
CA HIS A 37 -2.77 14.03 13.30
C HIS A 37 -2.98 12.71 12.54
N ILE A 38 -2.52 11.59 13.09
CA ILE A 38 -2.76 10.26 12.51
C ILE A 38 -4.27 9.98 12.46
N SER A 39 -5.00 10.27 13.53
CA SER A 39 -6.45 10.11 13.56
C SER A 39 -7.13 10.93 12.47
N ASN A 40 -6.73 12.18 12.30
CA ASN A 40 -7.30 13.05 11.28
C ASN A 40 -7.00 12.54 9.85
N ILE A 41 -5.79 12.00 9.65
CA ILE A 41 -5.43 11.40 8.36
C ILE A 41 -6.33 10.18 8.09
N GLU A 42 -6.44 9.26 9.05
CA GLU A 42 -7.21 8.03 8.88
C GLU A 42 -8.70 8.29 8.67
N ASN A 43 -9.21 9.37 9.26
CA ASN A 43 -10.62 9.75 9.13
C ASN A 43 -10.90 10.63 7.91
N GLY A 44 -9.90 10.92 7.10
CA GLY A 44 -10.07 11.70 5.89
C GLY A 44 -10.25 13.19 6.11
N ARG A 45 -9.97 13.70 7.32
CA ARG A 45 -10.12 15.13 7.64
C ARG A 45 -8.98 15.99 7.10
N VAL A 46 -7.81 15.40 6.92
CA VAL A 46 -6.66 16.09 6.34
C VAL A 46 -6.04 15.17 5.28
N LYS A 47 -5.47 15.81 4.26
CA LYS A 47 -4.70 15.10 3.23
C LYS A 47 -3.29 14.93 3.77
N ILE A 48 -2.80 13.69 3.70
CA ILE A 48 -1.46 13.40 4.19
C ILE A 48 -0.41 14.02 3.27
N SER A 49 0.62 14.62 3.84
CA SER A 49 1.75 15.12 3.06
C SER A 49 2.63 13.94 2.62
N LEU A 50 3.41 14.15 1.56
CA LEU A 50 4.33 13.12 1.08
C LEU A 50 5.33 12.70 2.14
N SER A 51 5.90 13.66 2.86
CA SER A 51 6.88 13.37 3.91
C SER A 51 6.27 12.54 5.04
N THR A 52 5.08 12.89 5.49
CA THR A 52 4.38 12.10 6.52
C THR A 52 4.01 10.73 6.00
N LEU A 53 3.58 10.64 4.75
CA LEU A 53 3.24 9.34 4.14
C LEU A 53 4.44 8.38 4.13
N ILE A 54 5.62 8.88 3.80
CA ILE A 54 6.84 8.06 3.83
C ILE A 54 7.12 7.57 5.25
N LEU A 55 7.01 8.46 6.24
CA LEU A 55 7.24 8.09 7.64
C LEU A 55 6.22 7.08 8.14
N VAL A 56 4.97 7.22 7.72
CA VAL A 56 3.90 6.26 8.04
C VAL A 56 4.17 4.92 7.38
N CYS A 57 4.59 4.91 6.11
CA CYS A 57 4.97 3.67 5.42
C CYS A 57 6.10 2.95 6.15
N ASN A 58 7.11 3.68 6.61
CA ASN A 58 8.19 3.09 7.39
C ASN A 58 7.68 2.48 8.70
N ALA A 59 6.78 3.17 9.38
CA ALA A 59 6.19 2.67 10.64
C ALA A 59 5.34 1.43 10.41
N LEU A 60 4.64 1.35 9.29
CA LEU A 60 3.82 0.20 8.91
C LEU A 60 4.62 -0.93 8.26
N GLU A 61 5.88 -0.66 7.92
CA GLU A 61 6.75 -1.61 7.19
C GLU A 61 6.15 -2.01 5.84
N VAL A 62 5.62 -1.02 5.13
CA VAL A 62 5.11 -1.20 3.76
C VAL A 62 5.78 -0.20 2.84
N THR A 63 5.73 -0.48 1.55
CA THR A 63 6.27 0.44 0.54
C THR A 63 5.25 1.49 0.16
N LEU A 64 5.74 2.63 -0.30
CA LEU A 64 4.90 3.68 -0.85
C LEU A 64 4.09 3.17 -2.03
N ASP A 65 4.70 2.36 -2.90
CA ASP A 65 4.03 1.75 -4.05
C ASP A 65 2.81 0.92 -3.64
N TYR A 66 2.93 0.19 -2.54
CA TYR A 66 1.82 -0.62 -2.05
C TYR A 66 0.62 0.26 -1.67
N ILE A 67 0.88 1.36 -0.98
CA ILE A 67 -0.17 2.29 -0.56
C ILE A 67 -0.80 2.98 -1.77
N LEU A 68 0.01 3.39 -2.74
CA LEU A 68 -0.42 4.22 -3.87
C LEU A 68 -0.80 3.42 -5.11
N SER A 69 -0.74 2.09 -5.07
CA SER A 69 -0.93 1.26 -6.26
C SER A 69 -2.25 1.51 -6.99
N ASP A 70 -3.29 1.88 -6.26
CA ASP A 70 -4.61 2.12 -6.85
C ASP A 70 -4.79 3.55 -7.38
N GLU A 71 -3.77 4.40 -7.21
CA GLU A 71 -3.86 5.81 -7.56
C GLU A 71 -3.29 6.15 -8.94
N TYR A 72 -2.70 5.18 -9.62
CA TYR A 72 -2.16 5.43 -10.96
C TYR A 72 -3.28 5.64 -11.97
N ALA A 73 -3.15 6.68 -12.80
CA ALA A 73 -4.14 7.02 -13.82
C ALA A 73 -4.24 5.92 -14.88
N HIS A 74 -3.13 5.26 -15.16
CA HIS A 74 -3.05 4.12 -16.07
C HIS A 74 -2.51 2.95 -15.29
N PRO A 75 -3.39 2.27 -14.53
CA PRO A 75 -2.96 1.05 -13.88
C PRO A 75 -2.45 0.09 -14.93
N GLN A 76 -1.52 -0.74 -14.56
CA GLN A 76 -1.02 -1.78 -15.42
C GLN A 76 -2.17 -2.50 -16.11
N ASN A 77 -1.92 -2.98 -17.32
CA ASN A 77 -2.87 -3.81 -18.04
C ASN A 77 -3.57 -4.76 -17.07
N SER A 78 -4.88 -4.87 -17.19
CA SER A 78 -5.69 -5.70 -16.29
C SER A 78 -5.20 -7.16 -16.26
N ILE A 79 -4.62 -7.64 -17.37
CA ILE A 79 -4.02 -8.98 -17.43
C ILE A 79 -2.80 -9.06 -16.53
N GLU A 80 -1.91 -8.07 -16.59
CA GLU A 80 -0.73 -8.04 -15.71
C GLU A 80 -1.12 -8.01 -14.25
N ARG A 81 -2.11 -7.19 -13.91
CA ARG A 81 -2.61 -7.09 -12.54
C ARG A 81 -3.18 -8.44 -12.08
N THR A 82 -3.97 -9.09 -12.91
CA THR A 82 -4.55 -10.40 -12.60
C THR A 82 -3.46 -11.45 -12.41
N ILE A 83 -2.48 -11.49 -13.30
CA ILE A 83 -1.35 -12.41 -13.20
C ILE A 83 -0.61 -12.19 -11.87
N LEU A 84 -0.35 -10.95 -11.51
CA LEU A 84 0.36 -10.63 -10.27
C LEU A 84 -0.43 -11.05 -9.04
N GLN A 85 -1.75 -10.82 -9.03
CA GLN A 85 -2.62 -11.24 -7.93
C GLN A 85 -2.61 -12.76 -7.75
N GLU A 86 -2.71 -13.51 -8.85
CA GLU A 86 -2.69 -14.97 -8.78
C GLU A 86 -1.32 -15.48 -8.37
N LEU A 87 -0.26 -14.85 -8.88
CA LEU A 87 1.11 -15.22 -8.55
C LEU A 87 1.40 -15.08 -7.05
N ARG A 88 0.88 -14.05 -6.42
CA ARG A 88 1.07 -13.82 -4.98
C ARG A 88 0.46 -14.91 -4.11
N LYS A 89 -0.54 -15.65 -4.61
CA LYS A 89 -1.16 -16.76 -3.89
C LYS A 89 -0.32 -18.03 -3.95
N CYS A 90 0.67 -18.08 -4.82
CA CYS A 90 1.50 -19.26 -5.03
C CYS A 90 2.71 -19.26 -4.11
N GLU A 91 3.17 -20.45 -3.75
CA GLU A 91 4.43 -20.63 -3.06
C GLU A 91 5.60 -20.22 -3.95
N LEU A 92 6.73 -19.91 -3.35
CA LEU A 92 7.92 -19.47 -4.08
C LEU A 92 8.35 -20.48 -5.14
N ASP A 93 8.32 -21.76 -4.82
CA ASP A 93 8.69 -22.82 -5.76
C ASP A 93 7.81 -22.79 -7.02
N THR A 94 6.49 -22.64 -6.82
CA THR A 94 5.54 -22.52 -7.93
C THR A 94 5.80 -21.25 -8.75
N GLN A 95 6.11 -20.14 -8.09
CA GLN A 95 6.45 -18.89 -8.77
C GLN A 95 7.66 -19.07 -9.69
N LYS A 96 8.68 -19.78 -9.22
CA LYS A 96 9.87 -20.07 -10.03
C LYS A 96 9.54 -20.92 -11.27
N ARG A 97 8.68 -21.92 -11.11
CA ARG A 97 8.24 -22.73 -12.24
C ARG A 97 7.48 -21.91 -13.27
N ILE A 98 6.61 -21.01 -12.82
CA ILE A 98 5.86 -20.11 -13.70
C ILE A 98 6.83 -19.20 -14.47
N LEU A 99 7.85 -18.68 -13.82
CA LEU A 99 8.87 -17.84 -14.47
C LEU A 99 9.58 -18.63 -15.58
N ASP A 100 9.93 -19.89 -15.32
CA ASP A 100 10.57 -20.75 -16.31
C ASP A 100 9.66 -20.96 -17.53
N ILE A 101 8.36 -21.17 -17.31
CA ILE A 101 7.38 -21.31 -18.40
C ILE A 101 7.30 -20.03 -19.22
N ILE A 102 7.27 -18.87 -18.56
CA ILE A 102 7.25 -17.58 -19.26
C ILE A 102 8.45 -17.45 -20.17
N HIS A 103 9.64 -17.81 -19.68
CA HIS A 103 10.87 -17.75 -20.50
C HIS A 103 10.82 -18.67 -21.72
N ILE A 104 10.19 -19.84 -21.56
CA ILE A 104 10.03 -20.79 -22.67
C ILE A 104 9.10 -20.24 -23.75
N LEU A 105 8.07 -19.48 -23.34
CA LEU A 105 7.05 -18.97 -24.26
C LEU A 105 7.50 -17.72 -25.04
N GLN A 106 8.58 -17.12 -24.69
CA GLN A 106 9.08 -15.91 -25.35
C GLN A 106 9.74 -16.20 -26.71
#